data_456b6788d4e270b0957b7e247c6a7e4c
#
_entry.id   456b6788d4e270b0957b7e247c6a7e4c
#
_cell.length_a   1.000
_cell.length_b   1.000
_cell.length_c   1.000
_cell.angle_alpha   90.00
_cell.angle_beta   90.00
_cell.angle_gamma   90.00
#
_symmetry.space_group_name_H-M   'P 1'
#
loop_
_entity.id
_entity.type
_entity.pdbx_description
1 polymer ?
#
loop_
_entity_poly.entity_id
_entity_poly.type
_entity_poly.pdbx_seq_one_letter_code
_entity_poly.pdbx_strand_id
1 'polypeptide(L)'
;MKIVFSLILSLFCMAGQAQGLFKGNVILNAYAGYPNFLRLNMPTVESIPSYANPNYSGLAPSGLRMMYMVSDDVSLGVDLMYGAAKASYVTNDSIFFNGNWQVQNTSYLIEKQRFRPQFRIDMHLGSRDPNLDQYIGLAFGGNFRTRAVWQNNILIDQNPNDANFVIPVSFRACYGFRYFIDYNFSVGAELGIGGPLMQLALSYRI
;
A
#
# COMPACT_ATOMS: atom_id res chain seq x y z
N MET A 1 27.55 -6.26 -18.51
CA MET A 1 27.09 -4.87 -18.44
C MET A 1 26.67 -4.29 -19.79
N LYS A 2 27.46 -4.42 -20.88
CA LYS A 2 27.09 -3.84 -22.20
C LYS A 2 25.80 -4.37 -22.80
N ILE A 3 25.47 -5.65 -22.63
CA ILE A 3 24.25 -6.29 -23.17
C ILE A 3 23.00 -5.77 -22.44
N VAL A 4 23.05 -5.59 -21.12
CA VAL A 4 21.93 -5.07 -20.32
C VAL A 4 21.66 -3.61 -20.67
N PHE A 5 22.70 -2.82 -20.89
CA PHE A 5 22.58 -1.43 -21.32
C PHE A 5 22.02 -1.32 -22.74
N SER A 6 22.43 -2.21 -23.66
CA SER A 6 21.86 -2.27 -25.02
C SER A 6 20.41 -2.69 -25.02
N LEU A 7 19.99 -3.60 -24.13
CA LEU A 7 18.59 -4.03 -24.00
C LEU A 7 17.71 -2.91 -23.44
N ILE A 8 18.22 -2.16 -22.47
CA ILE A 8 17.52 -0.99 -21.90
C ILE A 8 17.41 0.10 -22.98
N LEU A 9 18.48 0.35 -23.74
CA LEU A 9 18.47 1.36 -24.80
C LEU A 9 17.54 0.98 -25.97
N SER A 10 17.43 -0.32 -26.33
CA SER A 10 16.50 -0.79 -27.36
C SER A 10 15.03 -0.71 -26.92
N LEU A 11 14.73 -0.89 -25.63
CA LEU A 11 13.41 -0.63 -25.04
C LEU A 11 13.00 0.86 -25.14
N PHE A 12 13.96 1.77 -25.01
CA PHE A 12 13.71 3.21 -25.20
C PHE A 12 13.47 3.62 -26.66
N CYS A 13 14.00 2.87 -27.62
CA CYS A 13 13.82 3.17 -29.06
C CYS A 13 12.47 2.65 -29.61
N MET A 14 11.73 1.81 -28.89
CA MET A 14 10.39 1.39 -29.26
C MET A 14 9.28 2.34 -28.74
N ALA A 15 9.63 3.56 -28.32
CA ALA A 15 8.65 4.59 -28.00
C ALA A 15 7.91 5.02 -29.28
N GLY A 16 7.06 4.12 -29.75
CA GLY A 16 5.99 4.44 -30.70
C GLY A 16 5.16 5.57 -30.10
N GLN A 17 4.67 6.46 -30.95
CA GLN A 17 3.89 7.64 -30.58
C GLN A 17 2.76 7.25 -29.61
N ALA A 18 3.03 7.34 -28.31
CA ALA A 18 1.99 7.20 -27.32
C ALA A 18 1.14 8.46 -27.42
N GLN A 19 -0.09 8.29 -27.89
CA GLN A 19 -1.08 9.34 -27.83
C GLN A 19 -1.41 9.61 -26.37
N GLY A 20 -1.52 10.86 -25.98
CA GLY A 20 -1.94 11.27 -24.63
C GLY A 20 -3.27 10.63 -24.22
N LEU A 21 -3.60 10.75 -22.95
CA LEU A 21 -4.91 10.33 -22.46
C LEU A 21 -6.00 11.23 -23.04
N PHE A 22 -7.13 10.63 -23.40
CA PHE A 22 -8.28 11.36 -23.92
C PHE A 22 -9.59 10.76 -23.36
N LYS A 23 -10.63 11.51 -23.44
CA LYS A 23 -11.97 11.11 -23.01
C LYS A 23 -12.35 9.72 -23.56
N GLY A 24 -12.87 8.87 -22.66
CA GLY A 24 -13.27 7.50 -22.96
C GLY A 24 -12.25 6.45 -22.64
N ASN A 25 -10.97 6.81 -22.41
CA ASN A 25 -9.98 5.82 -21.99
C ASN A 25 -10.29 5.27 -20.59
N VAL A 26 -10.03 3.99 -20.41
CA VAL A 26 -10.02 3.31 -19.10
C VAL A 26 -8.58 2.99 -18.73
N ILE A 27 -8.18 3.29 -17.51
CA ILE A 27 -6.84 3.04 -17.01
C ILE A 27 -6.94 2.09 -15.81
N LEU A 28 -6.31 0.94 -15.94
CA LEU A 28 -6.15 -0.02 -14.85
C LEU A 28 -4.76 0.13 -14.26
N ASN A 29 -4.67 0.28 -12.95
CA ASN A 29 -3.39 0.41 -12.25
C ASN A 29 -3.26 -0.69 -11.19
N ALA A 30 -2.08 -1.31 -11.13
CA ALA A 30 -1.63 -2.09 -9.97
C ALA A 30 -0.47 -1.35 -9.34
N TYR A 31 -0.50 -1.15 -8.03
CA TYR A 31 0.52 -0.35 -7.35
C TYR A 31 0.94 -0.94 -6.00
N ALA A 32 2.14 -0.55 -5.57
CA ALA A 32 2.65 -0.77 -4.23
C ALA A 32 3.21 0.53 -3.65
N GLY A 33 3.02 0.74 -2.36
CA GLY A 33 3.38 1.99 -1.69
C GLY A 33 4.28 1.79 -0.47
N TYR A 34 4.93 2.88 -0.08
CA TYR A 34 5.81 2.97 1.09
C TYR A 34 5.61 4.33 1.79
N PRO A 35 5.76 4.42 3.11
CA PRO A 35 5.96 3.34 4.07
C PRO A 35 4.67 2.58 4.42
N ASN A 36 4.85 1.40 5.02
CA ASN A 36 3.74 0.68 5.65
C ASN A 36 3.50 1.25 7.06
N PHE A 37 2.59 2.20 7.18
CA PHE A 37 2.26 2.82 8.47
C PHE A 37 1.64 1.86 9.50
N LEU A 38 1.08 0.73 9.07
CA LEU A 38 0.64 -0.30 10.02
C LEU A 38 1.82 -0.90 10.77
N ARG A 39 2.96 -1.08 10.09
CA ARG A 39 4.19 -1.58 10.70
C ARG A 39 4.77 -0.59 11.70
N LEU A 40 4.72 0.71 11.40
CA LEU A 40 5.21 1.76 12.31
C LEU A 40 4.37 1.86 13.61
N ASN A 41 3.10 1.49 13.53
CA ASN A 41 2.17 1.48 14.67
C ASN A 41 2.05 0.10 15.34
N MET A 42 3.00 -0.81 15.11
CA MET A 42 3.11 -2.05 15.89
C MET A 42 3.67 -1.75 17.28
N PRO A 43 3.43 -2.62 18.28
CA PRO A 43 4.07 -2.49 19.59
C PRO A 43 5.57 -2.30 19.43
N THR A 44 6.10 -1.24 20.02
CA THR A 44 7.54 -0.96 20.02
C THR A 44 8.24 -1.89 20.98
N VAL A 45 9.55 -2.04 20.84
CA VAL A 45 10.41 -2.82 21.75
C VAL A 45 10.23 -2.40 23.22
N GLU A 46 9.86 -1.14 23.47
CA GLU A 46 9.59 -0.60 24.82
C GLU A 46 8.32 -1.18 25.47
N SER A 47 7.32 -1.55 24.67
CA SER A 47 6.08 -2.18 25.14
C SER A 47 6.16 -3.72 25.17
N ILE A 48 7.25 -4.29 24.68
CA ILE A 48 7.55 -5.73 24.69
C ILE A 48 8.67 -5.94 25.72
N PRO A 49 8.62 -6.98 26.53
CA PRO A 49 9.69 -7.28 27.47
C PRO A 49 11.06 -7.25 26.78
N SER A 50 12.06 -6.65 27.42
CA SER A 50 13.39 -6.40 26.85
C SER A 50 14.14 -7.65 26.38
N TYR A 51 13.74 -8.82 26.85
CA TYR A 51 14.29 -10.12 26.45
C TYR A 51 13.60 -10.75 25.25
N ALA A 52 12.50 -10.17 24.75
CA ALA A 52 11.79 -10.65 23.58
C ALA A 52 12.32 -9.95 22.33
N ASN A 53 12.80 -10.72 21.35
CA ASN A 53 13.24 -10.20 20.05
C ASN A 53 12.05 -10.21 19.07
N PRO A 54 11.37 -9.07 18.84
CA PRO A 54 10.24 -9.02 17.94
C PRO A 54 10.69 -9.13 16.48
N ASN A 55 10.05 -10.02 15.75
CA ASN A 55 10.18 -10.11 14.30
C ASN A 55 8.99 -9.40 13.64
N TYR A 56 9.29 -8.41 12.78
CA TYR A 56 8.29 -7.64 12.06
C TYR A 56 8.26 -8.03 10.59
N SER A 57 7.08 -8.40 10.11
CA SER A 57 6.81 -8.69 8.71
C SER A 57 5.53 -7.98 8.26
N GLY A 58 5.19 -8.07 6.99
CA GLY A 58 3.94 -7.53 6.49
C GLY A 58 3.96 -7.25 5.00
N LEU A 59 2.77 -7.00 4.46
CA LEU A 59 2.56 -6.59 3.09
C LEU A 59 2.55 -5.06 3.01
N ALA A 60 3.39 -4.49 2.15
CA ALA A 60 3.34 -3.07 1.83
C ALA A 60 1.92 -2.68 1.35
N PRO A 61 1.46 -1.44 1.62
CA PRO A 61 0.20 -0.97 1.08
C PRO A 61 0.19 -1.12 -0.43
N SER A 62 -0.65 -2.02 -0.95
CA SER A 62 -0.73 -2.34 -2.36
C SER A 62 -2.18 -2.28 -2.80
N GLY A 63 -2.45 -2.06 -4.08
CA GLY A 63 -3.82 -1.95 -4.51
C GLY A 63 -4.01 -2.03 -6.01
N LEU A 64 -5.29 -2.02 -6.36
CA LEU A 64 -5.77 -1.95 -7.73
C LEU A 64 -6.63 -0.70 -7.87
N ARG A 65 -6.49 -0.02 -9.00
CA ARG A 65 -7.25 1.18 -9.31
C ARG A 65 -7.78 1.10 -10.73
N MET A 66 -9.01 1.52 -10.92
CA MET A 66 -9.62 1.69 -12.23
C MET A 66 -10.09 3.13 -12.36
N MET A 67 -9.64 3.81 -13.42
CA MET A 67 -9.98 5.20 -13.72
C MET A 67 -10.60 5.28 -15.11
N TYR A 68 -11.61 6.11 -15.27
CA TYR A 68 -12.27 6.41 -16.54
C TYR A 68 -12.11 7.90 -16.85
N MET A 69 -11.61 8.21 -18.04
CA MET A 69 -11.44 9.59 -18.51
C MET A 69 -12.81 10.17 -18.91
N VAL A 70 -13.38 11.02 -18.05
CA VAL A 70 -14.66 11.71 -18.32
C VAL A 70 -14.48 12.92 -19.23
N SER A 71 -13.28 13.49 -19.21
CA SER A 71 -12.80 14.51 -20.16
C SER A 71 -11.30 14.29 -20.38
N ASP A 72 -10.69 15.07 -21.26
CA ASP A 72 -9.25 14.96 -21.54
C ASP A 72 -8.39 15.36 -20.31
N ASP A 73 -8.95 16.15 -19.40
CA ASP A 73 -8.25 16.67 -18.21
C ASP A 73 -8.72 16.04 -16.89
N VAL A 74 -9.78 15.21 -16.89
CA VAL A 74 -10.35 14.67 -15.65
C VAL A 74 -10.68 13.20 -15.79
N SER A 75 -10.27 12.41 -14.83
CA SER A 75 -10.69 11.02 -14.67
C SER A 75 -11.36 10.78 -13.32
N LEU A 76 -12.33 9.86 -13.32
CA LEU A 76 -13.05 9.37 -12.15
C LEU A 76 -12.84 7.87 -12.01
N GLY A 77 -12.78 7.36 -10.80
CA GLY A 77 -12.59 5.93 -10.61
C GLY A 77 -12.70 5.44 -9.19
N VAL A 78 -12.26 4.21 -9.03
CA VAL A 78 -12.22 3.50 -7.75
C VAL A 78 -10.80 3.02 -7.46
N ASP A 79 -10.44 3.07 -6.19
CA ASP A 79 -9.14 2.65 -5.68
C ASP A 79 -9.36 1.69 -4.51
N LEU A 80 -8.81 0.49 -4.61
CA LEU A 80 -8.90 -0.56 -3.60
C LEU A 80 -7.49 -0.81 -3.05
N MET A 81 -7.23 -0.34 -1.85
CA MET A 81 -5.92 -0.48 -1.19
C MET A 81 -5.99 -1.47 -0.04
N TYR A 82 -5.02 -2.36 0.04
CA TYR A 82 -4.85 -3.29 1.14
C TYR A 82 -3.42 -3.22 1.69
N GLY A 83 -3.26 -3.38 2.99
CA GLY A 83 -1.98 -3.49 3.66
C GLY A 83 -2.08 -4.34 4.92
N ALA A 84 -1.00 -5.01 5.27
CA ALA A 84 -0.94 -5.84 6.48
C ALA A 84 0.40 -5.66 7.18
N ALA A 85 0.40 -5.83 8.49
CA ALA A 85 1.61 -5.88 9.29
C ALA A 85 1.45 -6.93 10.39
N LYS A 86 2.53 -7.64 10.69
CA LYS A 86 2.61 -8.68 11.69
C LYS A 86 3.81 -8.45 12.60
N ALA A 87 3.63 -8.66 13.89
CA ALA A 87 4.70 -8.69 14.86
C ALA A 87 4.62 -10.03 15.61
N SER A 88 5.70 -10.80 15.62
CA SER A 88 5.82 -12.05 16.36
C SER A 88 6.96 -11.96 17.35
N TYR A 89 6.74 -12.42 18.57
CA TYR A 89 7.76 -12.48 19.61
C TYR A 89 7.45 -13.60 20.59
N VAL A 90 8.47 -14.02 21.33
CA VAL A 90 8.38 -15.05 22.38
C VAL A 90 8.76 -14.40 23.71
N THR A 91 7.94 -14.60 24.74
CA THR A 91 8.26 -14.23 26.11
C THR A 91 8.60 -15.46 26.91
N ASN A 92 9.56 -15.32 27.81
CA ASN A 92 9.97 -16.35 28.75
C ASN A 92 9.49 -15.92 30.13
N ASP A 93 8.35 -16.44 30.58
CA ASP A 93 7.76 -16.12 31.84
C ASP A 93 8.17 -17.20 32.88
N SER A 94 8.62 -16.78 34.09
CA SER A 94 8.90 -17.69 35.18
C SER A 94 7.63 -17.90 35.98
N ILE A 95 7.08 -19.11 35.96
CA ILE A 95 5.93 -19.50 36.77
C ILE A 95 6.36 -20.40 37.93
N PHE A 96 5.77 -20.19 39.10
CA PHE A 96 5.97 -21.07 40.22
C PHE A 96 4.92 -22.18 40.24
N PHE A 97 5.33 -23.41 39.95
CA PHE A 97 4.43 -24.56 39.87
C PHE A 97 5.01 -25.74 40.67
N ASN A 98 4.18 -26.37 41.49
CA ASN A 98 4.55 -27.51 42.34
C ASN A 98 5.84 -27.30 43.16
N GLY A 99 6.00 -26.10 43.74
CA GLY A 99 7.17 -25.79 44.61
C GLY A 99 8.46 -25.45 43.87
N ASN A 100 8.44 -25.41 42.52
CA ASN A 100 9.60 -25.10 41.66
C ASN A 100 9.30 -23.97 40.69
N TRP A 101 10.30 -23.14 40.36
CA TRP A 101 10.25 -22.16 39.30
C TRP A 101 10.45 -22.88 37.97
N GLN A 102 9.52 -22.69 37.05
CA GLN A 102 9.59 -23.20 35.69
C GLN A 102 9.54 -22.03 34.69
N VAL A 103 10.35 -22.10 33.65
CA VAL A 103 10.30 -21.14 32.56
C VAL A 103 9.26 -21.62 31.53
N GLN A 104 8.25 -20.80 31.33
CA GLN A 104 7.24 -21.03 30.30
C GLN A 104 7.47 -20.09 29.12
N ASN A 105 7.66 -20.66 27.94
CA ASN A 105 7.78 -19.90 26.70
C ASN A 105 6.38 -19.65 26.12
N THR A 106 6.03 -18.38 25.96
CA THR A 106 4.76 -17.98 25.38
C THR A 106 5.01 -17.24 24.06
N SER A 107 4.48 -17.75 22.97
CA SER A 107 4.58 -17.10 21.67
C SER A 107 3.40 -16.17 21.43
N TYR A 108 3.67 -14.97 20.96
CA TYR A 108 2.67 -13.96 20.59
C TYR A 108 2.79 -13.63 19.10
N LEU A 109 1.64 -13.50 18.44
CA LEU A 109 1.53 -12.98 17.09
C LEU A 109 0.45 -11.89 17.09
N ILE A 110 0.84 -10.69 16.74
CA ILE A 110 -0.08 -9.55 16.55
C ILE A 110 -0.16 -9.29 15.06
N GLU A 111 -1.37 -9.34 14.52
CA GLU A 111 -1.65 -9.07 13.12
C GLU A 111 -2.56 -7.84 13.00
N LYS A 112 -2.18 -6.90 12.14
CA LYS A 112 -3.00 -5.74 11.77
C LYS A 112 -3.18 -5.72 10.27
N GLN A 113 -4.44 -5.54 9.85
CA GLN A 113 -4.81 -5.44 8.44
C GLN A 113 -5.57 -4.15 8.21
N ARG A 114 -5.51 -3.64 7.00
CA ARG A 114 -6.22 -2.42 6.59
C ARG A 114 -6.70 -2.57 5.17
N PHE A 115 -7.99 -2.34 4.97
CA PHE A 115 -8.63 -2.28 3.66
C PHE A 115 -9.27 -0.91 3.45
N ARG A 116 -9.04 -0.30 2.27
CA ARG A 116 -9.50 1.05 1.93
C ARG A 116 -10.11 1.06 0.53
N PRO A 117 -11.42 0.88 0.41
CA PRO A 117 -12.14 1.22 -0.82
C PRO A 117 -12.34 2.74 -0.87
N GLN A 118 -11.95 3.36 -1.99
CA GLN A 118 -12.03 4.80 -2.17
C GLN A 118 -12.58 5.14 -3.55
N PHE A 119 -13.36 6.21 -3.64
CA PHE A 119 -13.61 6.93 -4.87
C PHE A 119 -12.46 7.89 -5.13
N ARG A 120 -12.11 8.05 -6.40
CA ARG A 120 -10.98 8.86 -6.80
C ARG A 120 -11.30 9.76 -7.96
N ILE A 121 -10.74 10.97 -7.91
CA ILE A 121 -10.77 11.97 -8.96
C ILE A 121 -9.32 12.35 -9.24
N ASP A 122 -8.87 12.25 -10.49
CA ASP A 122 -7.58 12.77 -10.93
C ASP A 122 -7.80 13.90 -11.93
N MET A 123 -7.07 15.00 -11.71
CA MET A 123 -6.98 16.15 -12.62
C MET A 123 -5.65 16.07 -13.36
N HIS A 124 -5.71 15.87 -14.66
CA HIS A 124 -4.55 15.74 -15.53
C HIS A 124 -4.04 17.12 -15.94
N LEU A 125 -2.75 17.36 -15.77
CA LEU A 125 -2.14 18.69 -15.90
C LEU A 125 -1.60 18.96 -17.30
N GLY A 126 -1.87 18.15 -18.25
CA GLY A 126 -1.31 18.26 -19.59
C GLY A 126 0.23 18.28 -19.60
N SER A 127 0.85 17.63 -20.53
CA SER A 127 2.29 17.64 -20.71
C SER A 127 2.64 18.00 -22.15
N ARG A 128 3.83 18.60 -22.35
CA ARG A 128 4.38 18.78 -23.70
C ARG A 128 4.80 17.45 -24.33
N ASP A 129 5.12 16.47 -23.50
CA ASP A 129 5.45 15.12 -23.92
C ASP A 129 4.16 14.28 -23.93
N PRO A 130 3.72 13.76 -25.08
CA PRO A 130 2.52 12.94 -25.19
C PRO A 130 2.62 11.61 -24.39
N ASN A 131 3.84 11.19 -24.05
CA ASN A 131 4.07 9.98 -23.27
C ASN A 131 3.98 10.23 -21.76
N LEU A 132 4.03 11.49 -21.32
CA LEU A 132 4.05 11.86 -19.91
C LEU A 132 2.69 12.42 -19.49
N ASP A 133 2.02 11.71 -18.60
CA ASP A 133 0.81 12.17 -17.94
C ASP A 133 1.15 12.57 -16.50
N GLN A 134 0.84 13.81 -16.12
CA GLN A 134 0.97 14.34 -14.78
C GLN A 134 -0.41 14.63 -14.22
N TYR A 135 -0.65 14.31 -12.95
CA TYR A 135 -1.97 14.52 -12.37
C TYR A 135 -1.92 14.85 -10.87
N ILE A 136 -2.96 15.53 -10.43
CA ILE A 136 -3.27 15.71 -9.01
C ILE A 136 -4.47 14.83 -8.71
N GLY A 137 -4.33 13.94 -7.74
CA GLY A 137 -5.37 12.99 -7.35
C GLY A 137 -5.93 13.27 -5.97
N LEU A 138 -7.25 13.18 -5.87
CA LEU A 138 -7.98 13.21 -4.61
C LEU A 138 -8.80 11.93 -4.49
N ALA A 139 -8.72 11.25 -3.34
CA ALA A 139 -9.52 10.07 -3.08
C ALA A 139 -10.14 10.11 -1.69
N PHE A 140 -11.35 9.59 -1.56
CA PHE A 140 -12.08 9.48 -0.30
C PHE A 140 -12.90 8.19 -0.26
N GLY A 141 -13.10 7.64 0.94
CA GLY A 141 -13.84 6.38 1.07
C GLY A 141 -13.76 5.77 2.45
N GLY A 142 -13.95 4.45 2.51
CA GLY A 142 -13.90 3.68 3.74
C GLY A 142 -12.48 3.39 4.22
N ASN A 143 -12.34 3.09 5.52
CA ASN A 143 -11.09 2.69 6.14
C ASN A 143 -11.38 1.59 7.17
N PHE A 144 -11.30 0.36 6.74
CA PHE A 144 -11.56 -0.81 7.56
C PHE A 144 -10.24 -1.35 8.10
N ARG A 145 -10.17 -1.53 9.42
CA ARG A 145 -9.00 -2.06 10.10
C ARG A 145 -9.40 -3.24 10.95
N THR A 146 -8.58 -4.26 10.96
CA THR A 146 -8.72 -5.40 11.86
C THR A 146 -7.42 -5.60 12.62
N ARG A 147 -7.57 -6.01 13.88
CA ARG A 147 -6.47 -6.44 14.74
C ARG A 147 -6.80 -7.81 15.29
N ALA A 148 -5.85 -8.73 15.21
CA ALA A 148 -5.94 -10.04 15.85
C ALA A 148 -4.67 -10.28 16.67
N VAL A 149 -4.85 -10.85 17.87
CA VAL A 149 -3.76 -11.24 18.77
C VAL A 149 -3.88 -12.73 19.03
N TRP A 150 -2.80 -13.43 18.77
CA TRP A 150 -2.67 -14.86 18.95
C TRP A 150 -1.65 -15.14 20.04
N GLN A 151 -1.95 -16.09 20.93
CA GLN A 151 -1.04 -16.60 21.94
C GLN A 151 -0.95 -18.12 21.79
N ASN A 152 0.25 -18.64 21.61
CA ASN A 152 0.46 -20.08 21.37
C ASN A 152 -0.45 -20.66 20.29
N ASN A 153 -0.64 -19.92 19.16
CA ASN A 153 -1.53 -20.22 18.06
C ASN A 153 -3.04 -20.24 18.41
N ILE A 154 -3.42 -19.76 19.59
CA ILE A 154 -4.81 -19.60 19.98
C ILE A 154 -5.18 -18.12 19.83
N LEU A 155 -6.27 -17.81 19.15
CA LEU A 155 -6.79 -16.44 19.03
C LEU A 155 -7.31 -16.00 20.39
N ILE A 156 -6.67 -15.00 21.02
CA ILE A 156 -7.06 -14.49 22.33
C ILE A 156 -7.84 -13.17 22.26
N ASP A 157 -7.59 -12.37 21.22
CA ASP A 157 -8.28 -11.11 20.98
C ASP A 157 -8.47 -10.86 19.50
N GLN A 158 -9.67 -10.52 19.10
CA GLN A 158 -9.97 -10.08 17.75
C GLN A 158 -10.86 -8.85 17.80
N ASN A 159 -10.30 -7.72 17.40
CA ASN A 159 -11.06 -6.49 17.28
C ASN A 159 -11.26 -6.14 15.78
N PRO A 160 -12.48 -6.32 15.24
CA PRO A 160 -12.76 -6.00 13.83
C PRO A 160 -12.70 -4.50 13.54
N ASN A 161 -12.83 -3.66 14.56
CA ASN A 161 -12.67 -2.21 14.44
C ASN A 161 -11.64 -1.80 15.49
N ASP A 162 -10.34 -1.76 15.13
CA ASP A 162 -9.28 -1.28 16.02
C ASP A 162 -9.77 0.01 16.71
N ALA A 163 -10.22 -0.15 17.98
CA ALA A 163 -11.18 0.72 18.68
C ALA A 163 -10.74 2.19 18.87
N ASN A 164 -9.56 2.55 18.40
CA ASN A 164 -9.01 3.89 18.53
C ASN A 164 -9.31 4.82 17.34
N PHE A 165 -10.13 4.38 16.37
CA PHE A 165 -10.46 5.21 15.21
C PHE A 165 -11.95 5.51 15.14
N VAL A 166 -12.32 6.69 15.60
CA VAL A 166 -13.71 7.17 15.73
C VAL A 166 -14.41 7.35 14.37
N ILE A 167 -13.66 7.48 13.25
CA ILE A 167 -14.25 7.73 11.93
C ILE A 167 -13.68 6.74 10.91
N PRO A 168 -14.48 5.82 10.34
CA PRO A 168 -14.01 4.83 9.36
C PRO A 168 -13.86 5.44 7.95
N VAL A 169 -13.40 6.69 7.86
CA VAL A 169 -13.21 7.42 6.61
C VAL A 169 -11.73 7.48 6.26
N SER A 170 -11.43 7.35 5.00
CA SER A 170 -10.10 7.57 4.44
C SER A 170 -10.12 8.71 3.44
N PHE A 171 -9.06 9.47 3.46
CA PHE A 171 -8.78 10.54 2.50
C PHE A 171 -7.37 10.35 1.97
N ARG A 172 -7.14 10.68 0.71
CA ARG A 172 -5.83 10.75 0.08
C ARG A 172 -5.77 11.93 -0.86
N ALA A 173 -4.69 12.71 -0.77
CA ALA A 173 -4.31 13.69 -1.77
C ALA A 173 -2.92 13.35 -2.28
N CYS A 174 -2.71 13.39 -3.59
CA CYS A 174 -1.45 13.01 -4.19
C CYS A 174 -1.17 13.82 -5.47
N TYR A 175 0.11 13.90 -5.79
CA TYR A 175 0.63 14.27 -7.09
C TYR A 175 1.27 13.04 -7.71
N GLY A 176 0.93 12.75 -8.94
CA GLY A 176 1.42 11.59 -9.67
C GLY A 176 1.93 11.93 -11.06
N PHE A 177 2.80 11.08 -11.53
CA PHE A 177 3.19 11.06 -12.93
C PHE A 177 3.16 9.63 -13.45
N ARG A 178 2.87 9.51 -14.74
CA ARG A 178 2.80 8.26 -15.47
C ARG A 178 3.50 8.44 -16.80
N TYR A 179 4.40 7.55 -17.12
CA TYR A 179 5.11 7.53 -18.38
C TYR A 179 4.69 6.31 -19.20
N PHE A 180 4.10 6.55 -20.37
CA PHE A 180 3.69 5.51 -21.29
C PHE A 180 4.91 4.99 -22.04
N ILE A 181 5.23 3.71 -21.82
CA ILE A 181 6.32 3.00 -22.51
C ILE A 181 5.83 2.57 -23.90
N ASP A 182 4.56 2.25 -24.00
CA ASP A 182 3.86 1.83 -25.19
C ASP A 182 2.44 2.42 -25.19
N TYR A 183 1.68 2.23 -26.25
CA TYR A 183 0.31 2.70 -26.38
C TYR A 183 -0.57 2.34 -25.18
N ASN A 184 -0.44 1.13 -24.67
CA ASN A 184 -1.27 0.64 -23.57
C ASN A 184 -0.56 0.63 -22.20
N PHE A 185 0.76 0.40 -22.16
CA PHE A 185 1.50 0.20 -20.92
C PHE A 185 2.20 1.45 -20.45
N SER A 186 2.13 1.69 -19.15
CA SER A 186 2.86 2.76 -18.51
C SER A 186 3.37 2.37 -17.12
N VAL A 187 4.42 3.06 -16.69
CA VAL A 187 4.95 3.04 -15.33
C VAL A 187 4.72 4.40 -14.70
N GLY A 188 4.46 4.44 -13.42
CA GLY A 188 4.19 5.69 -12.74
C GLY A 188 4.61 5.69 -11.29
N ALA A 189 4.66 6.89 -10.73
CA ALA A 189 4.86 7.09 -9.31
C ALA A 189 3.95 8.19 -8.80
N GLU A 190 3.56 8.07 -7.54
CA GLU A 190 2.78 9.07 -6.81
C GLU A 190 3.47 9.44 -5.50
N LEU A 191 3.39 10.70 -5.16
CA LEU A 191 3.69 11.24 -3.83
C LEU A 191 2.41 11.78 -3.22
N GLY A 192 2.11 11.45 -1.96
CA GLY A 192 0.85 11.89 -1.38
C GLY A 192 0.76 11.74 0.14
N ILE A 193 -0.31 12.28 0.66
CA ILE A 193 -0.69 12.20 2.08
C ILE A 193 -2.01 11.45 2.23
N GLY A 194 -2.28 10.97 3.45
CA GLY A 194 -3.50 10.21 3.73
C GLY A 194 -3.40 8.71 3.38
N GLY A 195 -2.23 8.23 2.95
CA GLY A 195 -1.91 6.84 2.62
C GLY A 195 -0.41 6.61 2.67
N PRO A 196 0.15 5.68 1.91
CA PRO A 196 1.60 5.62 1.71
C PRO A 196 2.09 6.93 1.10
N LEU A 197 3.25 7.41 1.54
CA LEU A 197 3.83 8.66 1.04
C LEU A 197 4.24 8.55 -0.43
N MET A 198 4.76 7.39 -0.80
CA MET A 198 5.16 7.08 -2.18
C MET A 198 4.44 5.83 -2.66
N GLN A 199 4.10 5.81 -3.94
CA GLN A 199 3.59 4.63 -4.64
C GLN A 199 4.29 4.49 -5.97
N LEU A 200 4.56 3.24 -6.36
CA LEU A 200 4.96 2.89 -7.72
C LEU A 200 3.82 2.09 -8.34
N ALA A 201 3.52 2.38 -9.59
CA ALA A 201 2.40 1.79 -10.30
C ALA A 201 2.79 1.27 -11.68
N LEU A 202 2.18 0.18 -12.05
CA LEU A 202 2.09 -0.29 -13.43
C LEU A 202 0.66 -0.04 -13.89
N SER A 203 0.52 0.51 -15.09
CA SER A 203 -0.80 0.86 -15.62
C SER A 203 -0.99 0.29 -17.02
N TYR A 204 -2.24 -0.05 -17.28
CA TYR A 204 -2.69 -0.51 -18.58
C TYR A 204 -3.88 0.34 -19.05
N ARG A 205 -3.80 0.89 -20.23
CA ARG A 205 -4.85 1.68 -20.87
C ARG A 205 -5.65 0.82 -21.86
N ILE A 206 -6.97 0.93 -21.77
CA ILE A 206 -7.96 0.33 -22.68
C ILE A 206 -8.69 1.44 -23.41
#